data_ef40290c5c2deb00a4eeb86e7fba2508
#
_entry.id   ef40290c5c2deb00a4eeb86e7fba2508
#
_cell.length_a   1.000
_cell.length_b   1.000
_cell.length_c   1.000
_cell.angle_alpha   90.00
_cell.angle_beta   90.00
_cell.angle_gamma   90.00
#
_symmetry.space_group_name_H-M   'P 1'
#
loop_
_entity.id
_entity.type
_entity.pdbx_description
1 polymer ?
#
loop_
_entity_poly.entity_id
_entity_poly.type
_entity_poly.pdbx_seq_one_letter_code
_entity_poly.pdbx_strand_id
1 'polypeptide(L)'
;MSKIILTGDRPTGRLHLGHYVGSLKRRVELQNSGEFDKIFIMIADAQALTDNADNPEKVRQNIIEVALDYLSCGLNPEKSNIFIQSQIPQLTELTFYYMNLVTVSRLQRNPTVKNEIIMRNFEASIPVGFFTYPISQTADITAFKATTVPVGEDQEPMLEQAREIVRKFNSVYGDTLVEPDILLPDNKACLRLPGTDGKAKMSKSLGNCIYLSDTPEEVKRKVMSMYTDPDHIRIEDPGKIEGNCVFTYLDAFSTPEDFAEFLPDYNNLDELKEHYRRGGLGDVKVKKFLNNVLQKQLEPIRKRRHEYEKDIPGVYEILRKGTAAAYEVAEQTLKEVKAAMKINYFDDAELIKVQSEKYSGISD
;
A
#
# COMPACT_ATOMS: atom_id res chain seq x y z
N MET A 1 -15.94 18.83 6.99
CA MET A 1 -15.70 17.90 5.87
C MET A 1 -15.34 16.56 6.50
N SER A 2 -15.89 15.47 6.01
CA SER A 2 -15.58 14.12 6.54
C SER A 2 -14.13 13.79 6.27
N LYS A 3 -13.43 13.21 7.27
CA LYS A 3 -12.05 12.76 7.13
C LYS A 3 -12.03 11.31 6.63
N ILE A 4 -11.55 11.10 5.43
CA ILE A 4 -11.58 9.80 4.74
C ILE A 4 -10.18 9.38 4.33
N ILE A 5 -9.79 8.16 4.69
CA ILE A 5 -8.54 7.53 4.23
C ILE A 5 -8.85 6.59 3.06
N LEU A 6 -7.99 6.64 2.04
CA LEU A 6 -7.81 5.57 1.07
C LEU A 6 -6.37 5.06 1.11
N THR A 7 -6.22 3.76 1.15
CA THR A 7 -4.93 3.07 1.03
C THR A 7 -5.14 1.69 0.41
N GLY A 8 -4.08 1.00 0.00
CA GLY A 8 -4.20 -0.34 -0.56
C GLY A 8 -2.88 -0.90 -1.04
N ASP A 9 -2.90 -2.16 -1.46
CA ASP A 9 -1.77 -2.87 -2.05
C ASP A 9 -2.21 -3.68 -3.27
N ARG A 10 -1.28 -3.87 -4.20
CA ARG A 10 -1.47 -4.74 -5.37
C ARG A 10 -1.33 -6.21 -4.94
N PRO A 11 -2.26 -7.12 -5.33
CA PRO A 11 -2.20 -8.54 -4.98
C PRO A 11 -1.20 -9.28 -5.90
N THR A 12 0.08 -8.97 -5.78
CA THR A 12 1.17 -9.58 -6.56
C THR A 12 1.95 -10.65 -5.78
N GLY A 13 1.45 -11.03 -4.61
CA GLY A 13 2.02 -12.02 -3.71
C GLY A 13 1.72 -11.69 -2.25
N ARG A 14 2.02 -12.63 -1.35
CA ARG A 14 1.91 -12.44 0.11
C ARG A 14 2.64 -11.18 0.58
N LEU A 15 2.18 -10.57 1.66
CA LEU A 15 2.83 -9.40 2.25
C LEU A 15 3.99 -9.82 3.16
N HIS A 16 4.99 -8.96 3.28
CA HIS A 16 6.23 -9.21 4.03
C HIS A 16 6.47 -8.11 5.07
N LEU A 17 7.47 -8.29 5.92
CA LEU A 17 7.81 -7.34 6.99
C LEU A 17 7.99 -5.91 6.51
N GLY A 18 8.50 -5.71 5.27
CA GLY A 18 8.60 -4.38 4.68
C GLY A 18 7.24 -3.70 4.47
N HIS A 19 6.19 -4.45 4.09
CA HIS A 19 4.82 -3.89 4.02
C HIS A 19 4.27 -3.63 5.43
N TYR A 20 4.58 -4.51 6.38
CA TYR A 20 4.12 -4.36 7.76
C TYR A 20 4.62 -3.06 8.38
N VAL A 21 5.93 -2.85 8.36
CA VAL A 21 6.55 -1.64 8.93
C VAL A 21 6.25 -0.39 8.11
N GLY A 22 6.28 -0.53 6.77
CA GLY A 22 6.11 0.60 5.86
C GLY A 22 4.69 1.12 5.76
N SER A 23 3.66 0.29 6.04
CA SER A 23 2.28 0.73 5.86
C SER A 23 1.25 0.05 6.78
N LEU A 24 1.25 -1.30 6.92
CA LEU A 24 0.15 -1.99 7.59
C LEU A 24 0.01 -1.61 9.06
N LYS A 25 1.12 -1.52 9.78
CA LYS A 25 1.14 -1.09 11.19
C LYS A 25 0.47 0.28 11.33
N ARG A 26 0.85 1.23 10.48
CA ARG A 26 0.28 2.58 10.48
C ARG A 26 -1.22 2.59 10.13
N ARG A 27 -1.65 1.75 9.19
CA ARG A 27 -3.08 1.61 8.86
C ARG A 27 -3.91 1.15 10.07
N VAL A 28 -3.40 0.19 10.84
CA VAL A 28 -4.05 -0.28 12.07
C VAL A 28 -4.09 0.82 13.14
N GLU A 29 -3.02 1.58 13.30
CA GLU A 29 -2.96 2.74 14.20
C GLU A 29 -4.00 3.79 13.80
N LEU A 30 -4.05 4.18 12.53
CA LEU A 30 -5.03 5.15 12.00
C LEU A 30 -6.47 4.65 12.15
N GLN A 31 -6.71 3.36 11.90
CA GLN A 31 -8.03 2.74 12.15
C GLN A 31 -8.47 2.88 13.61
N ASN A 32 -7.55 2.76 14.54
CA ASN A 32 -7.84 2.75 15.97
C ASN A 32 -7.74 4.15 16.62
N SER A 33 -7.23 5.15 15.91
CA SER A 33 -7.10 6.52 16.42
C SER A 33 -8.46 7.21 16.65
N GLY A 34 -9.48 6.82 15.88
CA GLY A 34 -10.79 7.48 15.89
C GLY A 34 -10.81 8.85 15.20
N GLU A 35 -9.74 9.23 14.50
CA GLU A 35 -9.61 10.52 13.81
C GLU A 35 -10.33 10.57 12.46
N PHE A 36 -10.63 9.40 11.88
CA PHE A 36 -11.17 9.27 10.53
C PHE A 36 -12.58 8.70 10.55
N ASP A 37 -13.47 9.32 9.79
CA ASP A 37 -14.87 8.90 9.71
C ASP A 37 -15.04 7.64 8.87
N LYS A 38 -14.20 7.47 7.83
CA LYS A 38 -14.19 6.30 6.94
C LYS A 38 -12.78 5.92 6.54
N ILE A 39 -12.55 4.63 6.45
CA ILE A 39 -11.29 4.05 5.99
C ILE A 39 -11.59 3.04 4.90
N PHE A 40 -11.06 3.28 3.70
CA PHE A 40 -11.12 2.38 2.56
C PHE A 40 -9.77 1.75 2.32
N ILE A 41 -9.74 0.41 2.26
CA ILE A 41 -8.52 -0.38 2.07
C ILE A 41 -8.70 -1.23 0.83
N MET A 42 -8.01 -0.86 -0.22
CA MET A 42 -8.15 -1.43 -1.56
C MET A 42 -7.20 -2.60 -1.78
N ILE A 43 -7.73 -3.70 -2.31
CA ILE A 43 -6.93 -4.72 -2.98
C ILE A 43 -6.93 -4.35 -4.47
N ALA A 44 -5.81 -3.79 -4.94
CA ALA A 44 -5.68 -3.14 -6.24
C ALA A 44 -5.36 -4.16 -7.35
N ASP A 45 -6.30 -5.03 -7.67
CA ASP A 45 -6.13 -6.11 -8.64
C ASP A 45 -6.10 -5.61 -10.09
N ALA A 46 -6.94 -4.65 -10.46
CA ALA A 46 -6.90 -4.03 -11.78
C ALA A 46 -5.57 -3.30 -12.01
N GLN A 47 -5.08 -2.58 -10.99
CA GLN A 47 -3.76 -1.96 -11.01
C GLN A 47 -2.63 -2.99 -11.13
N ALA A 48 -2.77 -4.16 -10.50
CA ALA A 48 -1.77 -5.23 -10.61
C ALA A 48 -1.64 -5.78 -12.03
N LEU A 49 -2.71 -5.75 -12.83
CA LEU A 49 -2.70 -6.21 -14.20
C LEU A 49 -1.89 -5.30 -15.15
N THR A 50 -1.58 -4.07 -14.78
CA THR A 50 -0.80 -3.16 -15.63
C THR A 50 0.62 -3.67 -15.93
N ASP A 51 1.13 -4.54 -15.09
CA ASP A 51 2.45 -5.19 -15.23
C ASP A 51 2.41 -6.72 -15.00
N ASN A 52 1.22 -7.32 -14.95
CA ASN A 52 0.99 -8.76 -14.85
C ASN A 52 -0.16 -9.21 -15.77
N ALA A 53 -0.38 -8.53 -16.89
CA ALA A 53 -1.48 -8.85 -17.82
C ALA A 53 -1.37 -10.25 -18.43
N ASP A 54 -0.16 -10.77 -18.57
CA ASP A 54 0.17 -12.10 -19.08
C ASP A 54 -0.01 -13.21 -18.02
N ASN A 55 -0.20 -12.85 -16.75
CA ASN A 55 -0.37 -13.81 -15.66
C ASN A 55 -1.52 -13.42 -14.72
N PRO A 56 -2.78 -13.38 -15.20
CA PRO A 56 -3.93 -12.97 -14.39
C PRO A 56 -4.20 -13.93 -13.22
N GLU A 57 -3.85 -15.20 -13.35
CA GLU A 57 -4.02 -16.19 -12.29
C GLU A 57 -3.18 -15.88 -11.05
N LYS A 58 -1.98 -15.34 -11.24
CA LYS A 58 -1.15 -14.85 -10.14
C LYS A 58 -1.88 -13.75 -9.35
N VAL A 59 -2.52 -12.79 -10.03
CA VAL A 59 -3.31 -11.73 -9.38
C VAL A 59 -4.49 -12.32 -8.65
N ARG A 60 -5.25 -13.19 -9.32
CA ARG A 60 -6.44 -13.85 -8.77
C ARG A 60 -6.15 -14.61 -7.47
N GLN A 61 -5.11 -15.43 -7.46
CA GLN A 61 -4.74 -16.22 -6.29
C GLN A 61 -4.26 -15.37 -5.11
N ASN A 62 -3.69 -14.20 -5.39
CA ASN A 62 -3.15 -13.34 -4.34
C ASN A 62 -4.16 -12.36 -3.73
N ILE A 63 -5.39 -12.29 -4.23
CA ILE A 63 -6.45 -11.49 -3.59
C ILE A 63 -6.70 -11.99 -2.16
N ILE A 64 -6.93 -13.30 -2.01
CA ILE A 64 -7.19 -13.89 -0.70
C ILE A 64 -5.96 -13.82 0.22
N GLU A 65 -4.75 -14.01 -0.33
CA GLU A 65 -3.52 -13.90 0.44
C GLU A 65 -3.36 -12.51 1.07
N VAL A 66 -3.60 -11.44 0.28
CA VAL A 66 -3.53 -10.06 0.78
C VAL A 66 -4.65 -9.78 1.78
N ALA A 67 -5.88 -10.27 1.54
CA ALA A 67 -6.98 -10.12 2.48
C ALA A 67 -6.67 -10.77 3.84
N LEU A 68 -6.13 -11.99 3.82
CA LEU A 68 -5.70 -12.70 5.03
C LEU A 68 -4.60 -11.93 5.77
N ASP A 69 -3.60 -11.40 5.04
CA ASP A 69 -2.53 -10.59 5.65
C ASP A 69 -3.09 -9.31 6.29
N TYR A 70 -4.04 -8.61 5.64
CA TYR A 70 -4.70 -7.42 6.18
C TYR A 70 -5.41 -7.73 7.51
N LEU A 71 -6.29 -8.71 7.50
CA LEU A 71 -7.06 -9.12 8.67
C LEU A 71 -6.15 -9.61 9.80
N SER A 72 -5.12 -10.35 9.45
CA SER A 72 -4.15 -10.89 10.41
C SER A 72 -3.33 -9.82 11.11
N CYS A 73 -3.00 -8.73 10.39
CA CYS A 73 -2.31 -7.57 10.97
C CYS A 73 -3.21 -6.75 11.91
N GLY A 74 -4.52 -6.98 11.93
CA GLY A 74 -5.45 -6.31 12.83
C GLY A 74 -6.34 -5.27 12.17
N LEU A 75 -6.41 -5.24 10.83
CA LEU A 75 -7.43 -4.45 10.14
C LEU A 75 -8.80 -5.08 10.41
N ASN A 76 -9.69 -4.30 11.01
CA ASN A 76 -11.01 -4.74 11.44
C ASN A 76 -12.07 -4.36 10.38
N PRO A 77 -12.77 -5.33 9.78
CA PRO A 77 -13.78 -5.08 8.76
C PRO A 77 -15.01 -4.32 9.25
N GLU A 78 -15.21 -4.19 10.56
CA GLU A 78 -16.26 -3.34 11.14
C GLU A 78 -15.87 -1.85 11.19
N LYS A 79 -14.56 -1.54 11.11
CA LYS A 79 -14.01 -0.18 11.16
C LYS A 79 -13.48 0.29 9.81
N SER A 80 -13.10 -0.65 8.94
CA SER A 80 -12.45 -0.37 7.66
C SER A 80 -13.11 -1.18 6.53
N ASN A 81 -13.43 -0.52 5.43
CA ASN A 81 -13.99 -1.16 4.26
C ASN A 81 -12.86 -1.76 3.41
N ILE A 82 -12.66 -3.07 3.49
CA ILE A 82 -11.69 -3.80 2.65
C ILE A 82 -12.40 -4.22 1.38
N PHE A 83 -11.93 -3.78 0.21
CA PHE A 83 -12.62 -3.99 -1.05
C PHE A 83 -11.69 -4.36 -2.21
N ILE A 84 -12.26 -4.91 -3.29
CA ILE A 84 -11.55 -5.31 -4.51
C ILE A 84 -11.77 -4.24 -5.57
N GLN A 85 -10.69 -3.68 -6.11
CA GLN A 85 -10.69 -2.57 -7.05
C GLN A 85 -11.52 -2.86 -8.31
N SER A 86 -11.32 -4.02 -8.95
CA SER A 86 -12.00 -4.39 -10.19
C SER A 86 -13.53 -4.54 -10.06
N GLN A 87 -14.03 -4.64 -8.84
CA GLN A 87 -15.46 -4.75 -8.55
C GLN A 87 -16.13 -3.37 -8.43
N ILE A 88 -15.39 -2.27 -8.65
CA ILE A 88 -15.87 -0.89 -8.66
C ILE A 88 -15.69 -0.30 -10.07
N PRO A 89 -16.60 -0.55 -11.00
CA PRO A 89 -16.47 -0.12 -12.41
C PRO A 89 -16.38 1.40 -12.57
N GLN A 90 -16.90 2.17 -11.62
CA GLN A 90 -16.85 3.62 -11.58
C GLN A 90 -15.42 4.16 -11.64
N LEU A 91 -14.44 3.42 -11.10
CA LEU A 91 -13.02 3.80 -11.15
C LEU A 91 -12.49 3.84 -12.58
N THR A 92 -12.94 2.91 -13.41
CA THR A 92 -12.57 2.87 -14.83
C THR A 92 -13.20 4.02 -15.61
N GLU A 93 -14.47 4.33 -15.35
CA GLU A 93 -15.17 5.45 -15.99
C GLU A 93 -14.54 6.80 -15.59
N LEU A 94 -14.27 7.03 -14.31
CA LEU A 94 -13.55 8.21 -13.83
C LEU A 94 -12.15 8.34 -14.45
N THR A 95 -11.42 7.23 -14.55
CA THR A 95 -10.10 7.20 -15.21
C THR A 95 -10.19 7.73 -16.65
N PHE A 96 -11.19 7.26 -17.41
CA PHE A 96 -11.41 7.73 -18.79
C PHE A 96 -11.68 9.23 -18.85
N TYR A 97 -12.51 9.77 -17.95
CA TYR A 97 -12.76 11.21 -17.91
C TYR A 97 -11.51 12.02 -17.56
N TYR A 98 -10.72 11.56 -16.62
CA TYR A 98 -9.48 12.23 -16.20
C TYR A 98 -8.38 12.17 -17.26
N MET A 99 -8.36 11.16 -18.13
CA MET A 99 -7.44 11.12 -19.28
C MET A 99 -7.55 12.36 -20.17
N ASN A 100 -8.73 13.01 -20.24
CA ASN A 100 -8.95 14.23 -21.01
C ASN A 100 -8.33 15.49 -20.36
N LEU A 101 -7.87 15.39 -19.12
CA LEU A 101 -7.32 16.50 -18.34
C LEU A 101 -5.78 16.46 -18.23
N VAL A 102 -5.15 15.40 -18.72
CA VAL A 102 -3.70 15.17 -18.60
C VAL A 102 -3.08 14.95 -19.97
N THR A 103 -1.92 15.55 -20.21
CA THR A 103 -1.17 15.34 -21.44
C THR A 103 -0.16 14.20 -21.32
N VAL A 104 0.16 13.55 -22.44
CA VAL A 104 1.23 12.54 -22.53
C VAL A 104 2.55 13.08 -21.97
N SER A 105 2.90 14.32 -22.36
CA SER A 105 4.14 14.98 -21.89
C SER A 105 4.16 15.19 -20.38
N ARG A 106 2.99 15.36 -19.72
CA ARG A 106 2.95 15.47 -18.26
C ARG A 106 3.19 14.12 -17.58
N LEU A 107 2.61 13.05 -18.10
CA LEU A 107 2.85 11.68 -17.62
C LEU A 107 4.32 11.29 -17.75
N GLN A 108 4.93 11.57 -18.89
CA GLN A 108 6.35 11.29 -19.15
C GLN A 108 7.29 12.02 -18.18
N ARG A 109 6.89 13.15 -17.62
CA ARG A 109 7.70 13.93 -16.66
C ARG A 109 7.53 13.48 -15.21
N ASN A 110 6.58 12.59 -14.91
CA ASN A 110 6.42 12.06 -13.54
C ASN A 110 7.66 11.23 -13.15
N PRO A 111 8.39 11.61 -12.07
CA PRO A 111 9.63 10.93 -11.69
C PRO A 111 9.44 9.45 -11.36
N THR A 112 8.34 9.09 -10.70
CA THR A 112 8.03 7.70 -10.32
C THR A 112 7.83 6.85 -11.57
N VAL A 113 7.00 7.31 -12.52
CA VAL A 113 6.76 6.63 -13.81
C VAL A 113 8.06 6.45 -14.58
N LYS A 114 8.89 7.49 -14.65
CA LYS A 114 10.20 7.44 -15.31
C LYS A 114 11.11 6.35 -14.75
N ASN A 115 11.24 6.34 -13.43
CA ASN A 115 12.10 5.38 -12.74
C ASN A 115 11.57 3.94 -12.93
N GLU A 116 10.26 3.74 -12.86
CA GLU A 116 9.67 2.41 -13.04
C GLU A 116 9.79 1.90 -14.47
N ILE A 117 9.68 2.76 -15.49
CA ILE A 117 9.92 2.38 -16.89
C ILE A 117 11.33 1.82 -17.06
N ILE A 118 12.34 2.49 -16.49
CA ILE A 118 13.74 2.05 -16.55
C ILE A 118 13.91 0.73 -15.79
N MET A 119 13.40 0.64 -14.56
CA MET A 119 13.55 -0.55 -13.72
C MET A 119 12.90 -1.81 -14.31
N ARG A 120 11.88 -1.64 -15.17
CA ARG A 120 11.13 -2.73 -15.81
C ARG A 120 11.57 -3.03 -17.26
N ASN A 121 12.55 -2.30 -17.77
CA ASN A 121 13.00 -2.39 -19.17
C ASN A 121 11.86 -2.15 -20.18
N PHE A 122 10.94 -1.24 -19.88
CA PHE A 122 9.83 -0.88 -20.77
C PHE A 122 10.17 0.20 -21.79
N GLU A 123 11.43 0.67 -21.86
CA GLU A 123 11.86 1.81 -22.67
C GLU A 123 11.49 1.70 -24.16
N ALA A 124 11.55 0.48 -24.72
CA ALA A 124 11.22 0.23 -26.11
C ALA A 124 9.72 0.00 -26.37
N SER A 125 8.94 -0.39 -25.35
CA SER A 125 7.52 -0.75 -25.49
C SER A 125 6.80 -0.60 -24.16
N ILE A 126 6.26 0.59 -23.93
CA ILE A 126 5.53 0.90 -22.67
C ILE A 126 4.06 0.47 -22.85
N PRO A 127 3.55 -0.45 -22.03
CA PRO A 127 2.11 -0.76 -22.04
C PRO A 127 1.29 0.48 -21.67
N VAL A 128 0.20 0.74 -22.42
CA VAL A 128 -0.63 1.92 -22.18
C VAL A 128 -1.20 1.95 -20.76
N GLY A 129 -1.70 0.82 -20.25
CA GLY A 129 -2.21 0.72 -18.89
C GLY A 129 -1.15 1.07 -17.84
N PHE A 130 0.10 0.61 -18.07
CA PHE A 130 1.22 0.98 -17.21
C PHE A 130 1.55 2.48 -17.31
N PHE A 131 1.51 3.05 -18.50
CA PHE A 131 1.81 4.48 -18.69
C PHE A 131 0.74 5.40 -18.06
N THR A 132 -0.53 4.98 -18.08
CA THR A 132 -1.66 5.76 -17.60
C THR A 132 -2.06 5.49 -16.15
N TYR A 133 -1.41 4.57 -15.44
CA TYR A 133 -1.78 4.23 -14.07
C TYR A 133 -1.81 5.42 -13.08
N PRO A 134 -1.03 6.52 -13.24
CA PRO A 134 -1.17 7.68 -12.38
C PRO A 134 -2.56 8.32 -12.43
N ILE A 135 -3.22 8.21 -13.60
CA ILE A 135 -4.58 8.72 -13.78
C ILE A 135 -5.59 7.79 -13.10
N SER A 136 -5.42 6.46 -13.23
CA SER A 136 -6.29 5.50 -12.55
C SER A 136 -6.13 5.58 -11.03
N GLN A 137 -4.93 5.82 -10.53
CA GLN A 137 -4.71 6.05 -9.10
C GLN A 137 -5.42 7.32 -8.60
N THR A 138 -5.48 8.36 -9.43
CA THR A 138 -6.30 9.55 -9.12
C THR A 138 -7.78 9.21 -9.04
N ALA A 139 -8.29 8.37 -9.94
CA ALA A 139 -9.67 7.90 -9.89
C ALA A 139 -9.94 7.08 -8.62
N ASP A 140 -9.02 6.19 -8.24
CA ASP A 140 -9.10 5.44 -6.98
C ASP A 140 -9.27 6.37 -5.77
N ILE A 141 -8.48 7.45 -5.70
CA ILE A 141 -8.49 8.40 -4.59
C ILE A 141 -9.77 9.23 -4.56
N THR A 142 -10.14 9.79 -5.69
CA THR A 142 -11.24 10.77 -5.78
C THR A 142 -12.62 10.13 -5.73
N ALA A 143 -12.77 8.88 -6.19
CA ALA A 143 -14.03 8.14 -6.13
C ALA A 143 -14.59 8.03 -4.71
N PHE A 144 -13.72 7.96 -3.72
CA PHE A 144 -14.09 7.86 -2.31
C PHE A 144 -14.03 9.20 -1.57
N LYS A 145 -13.76 10.30 -2.28
CA LYS A 145 -13.52 11.64 -1.70
C LYS A 145 -12.48 11.58 -0.59
N ALA A 146 -11.42 10.78 -0.79
CA ALA A 146 -10.37 10.61 0.19
C ALA A 146 -9.69 11.95 0.48
N THR A 147 -9.70 12.34 1.76
CA THR A 147 -9.04 13.55 2.24
C THR A 147 -7.59 13.30 2.58
N THR A 148 -7.23 12.04 2.84
CA THR A 148 -5.90 11.65 3.33
C THR A 148 -5.46 10.34 2.71
N VAL A 149 -4.26 10.31 2.16
CA VAL A 149 -3.66 9.12 1.57
C VAL A 149 -2.31 8.85 2.24
N PRO A 150 -2.22 7.80 3.08
CA PRO A 150 -0.96 7.37 3.67
C PRO A 150 -0.07 6.72 2.61
N VAL A 151 1.09 7.29 2.36
CA VAL A 151 2.05 6.81 1.34
C VAL A 151 3.50 7.00 1.78
N GLY A 152 4.41 6.23 1.17
CA GLY A 152 5.84 6.49 1.26
C GLY A 152 6.27 7.68 0.41
N GLU A 153 7.45 8.24 0.68
CA GLU A 153 8.02 9.40 -0.04
C GLU A 153 8.12 9.16 -1.57
N ASP A 154 8.32 7.93 -2.00
CA ASP A 154 8.39 7.56 -3.41
C ASP A 154 7.06 7.72 -4.17
N GLN A 155 5.95 7.85 -3.45
CA GLN A 155 4.61 8.06 -4.00
C GLN A 155 4.16 9.54 -4.01
N GLU A 156 4.92 10.45 -3.41
CA GLU A 156 4.59 11.89 -3.43
C GLU A 156 4.35 12.44 -4.85
N PRO A 157 5.18 12.12 -5.88
CA PRO A 157 4.94 12.62 -7.23
C PRO A 157 3.62 12.12 -7.84
N MET A 158 3.12 10.98 -7.38
CA MET A 158 1.82 10.43 -7.81
C MET A 158 0.67 11.21 -7.20
N LEU A 159 0.77 11.54 -5.90
CA LEU A 159 -0.24 12.33 -5.19
C LEU A 159 -0.26 13.77 -5.69
N GLU A 160 0.90 14.37 -6.00
CA GLU A 160 0.94 15.70 -6.62
C GLU A 160 0.25 15.69 -7.99
N GLN A 161 0.45 14.64 -8.79
CA GLN A 161 -0.28 14.51 -10.05
C GLN A 161 -1.78 14.34 -9.84
N ALA A 162 -2.21 13.61 -8.82
CA ALA A 162 -3.61 13.49 -8.45
C ALA A 162 -4.22 14.87 -8.08
N ARG A 163 -3.52 15.67 -7.28
CA ARG A 163 -3.90 17.04 -6.93
C ARG A 163 -4.02 17.93 -8.18
N GLU A 164 -3.07 17.84 -9.11
CA GLU A 164 -3.13 18.59 -10.38
C GLU A 164 -4.39 18.25 -11.19
N ILE A 165 -4.77 16.95 -11.25
CA ILE A 165 -5.98 16.50 -11.93
C ILE A 165 -7.22 17.05 -11.25
N VAL A 166 -7.29 16.97 -9.91
CA VAL A 166 -8.40 17.50 -9.12
C VAL A 166 -8.57 19.00 -9.34
N ARG A 167 -7.48 19.78 -9.23
CA ARG A 167 -7.50 21.23 -9.47
C ARG A 167 -7.95 21.55 -10.89
N LYS A 168 -7.46 20.80 -11.87
CA LYS A 168 -7.84 20.99 -13.27
C LYS A 168 -9.32 20.67 -13.48
N PHE A 169 -9.81 19.56 -12.92
CA PHE A 169 -11.22 19.18 -12.98
C PHE A 169 -12.10 20.28 -12.39
N ASN A 170 -11.83 20.68 -11.15
CA ASN A 170 -12.62 21.69 -10.45
C ASN A 170 -12.58 23.06 -11.15
N SER A 171 -11.45 23.42 -11.73
CA SER A 171 -11.33 24.66 -12.55
C SER A 171 -12.18 24.66 -13.81
N VAL A 172 -12.40 23.49 -14.44
CA VAL A 172 -13.14 23.39 -15.70
C VAL A 172 -14.63 23.16 -15.46
N TYR A 173 -14.97 22.30 -14.48
CA TYR A 173 -16.32 21.79 -14.29
C TYR A 173 -17.00 22.26 -12.99
N GLY A 174 -16.28 23.00 -12.13
CA GLY A 174 -16.76 23.44 -10.82
C GLY A 174 -16.31 22.53 -9.68
N ASP A 175 -16.36 23.07 -8.45
CA ASP A 175 -15.88 22.39 -7.24
C ASP A 175 -16.68 21.10 -6.98
N THR A 176 -16.10 19.97 -7.30
CA THR A 176 -16.73 18.64 -7.22
C THR A 176 -15.82 17.63 -6.52
N LEU A 177 -14.54 17.60 -6.88
CA LEU A 177 -13.57 16.64 -6.37
C LEU A 177 -12.83 17.20 -5.16
N VAL A 178 -12.47 16.31 -4.24
CA VAL A 178 -11.69 16.65 -3.03
C VAL A 178 -10.20 16.46 -3.32
N GLU A 179 -9.41 17.48 -3.00
CA GLU A 179 -7.95 17.39 -3.08
C GLU A 179 -7.39 16.59 -1.89
N PRO A 180 -6.63 15.51 -2.12
CA PRO A 180 -6.13 14.68 -1.04
C PRO A 180 -4.88 15.26 -0.37
N ASP A 181 -4.78 15.10 0.95
CA ASP A 181 -3.55 15.33 1.70
C ASP A 181 -2.67 14.08 1.74
N ILE A 182 -1.37 14.30 1.69
CA ILE A 182 -0.35 13.24 1.80
C ILE A 182 -0.04 13.05 3.28
N LEU A 183 -0.15 11.81 3.75
CA LEU A 183 0.28 11.44 5.09
C LEU A 183 1.55 10.58 4.99
N LEU A 184 2.69 11.22 5.28
CA LEU A 184 3.97 10.52 5.34
C LEU A 184 4.13 9.78 6.67
N PRO A 185 4.92 8.71 6.72
CA PRO A 185 5.25 8.01 7.96
C PRO A 185 6.11 8.86 8.89
N ASP A 186 5.85 8.78 10.20
CA ASP A 186 6.54 9.56 11.21
C ASP A 186 8.03 9.15 11.38
N ASN A 187 8.38 7.90 11.05
CA ASN A 187 9.74 7.38 11.24
C ASN A 187 10.37 6.95 9.90
N LYS A 188 11.30 7.76 9.40
CA LYS A 188 12.03 7.51 8.15
C LYS A 188 12.95 6.28 8.20
N ALA A 189 13.46 5.91 9.35
CA ALA A 189 14.38 4.78 9.51
C ALA A 189 13.70 3.42 9.26
N CYS A 190 12.40 3.30 9.52
CA CYS A 190 11.62 2.08 9.34
C CYS A 190 11.09 1.86 7.92
N LEU A 191 11.22 2.86 7.03
CA LEU A 191 10.53 2.90 5.72
C LEU A 191 11.06 1.94 4.67
N ARG A 192 12.31 1.48 4.79
CA ARG A 192 12.95 0.63 3.78
C ARG A 192 13.78 -0.47 4.43
N LEU A 193 13.10 -1.53 4.88
CA LEU A 193 13.84 -2.71 5.30
C LEU A 193 14.61 -3.29 4.11
N PRO A 194 15.94 -3.54 4.28
CA PRO A 194 16.71 -4.28 3.31
C PRO A 194 16.20 -5.71 3.22
N GLY A 195 16.43 -6.38 2.11
CA GLY A 195 16.26 -7.83 2.01
C GLY A 195 17.20 -8.56 2.95
N THR A 196 16.93 -9.84 3.20
CA THR A 196 17.78 -10.68 4.05
C THR A 196 19.20 -10.86 3.51
N ASP A 197 19.41 -10.56 2.23
CA ASP A 197 20.70 -10.55 1.53
C ASP A 197 21.53 -9.27 1.76
N GLY A 198 20.97 -8.24 2.38
CA GLY A 198 21.64 -6.96 2.65
C GLY A 198 21.98 -6.11 1.44
N LYS A 199 21.61 -6.55 0.22
CA LYS A 199 22.02 -5.89 -1.05
C LYS A 199 20.99 -4.94 -1.61
N ALA A 200 19.71 -5.26 -1.49
CA ALA A 200 18.62 -4.53 -2.09
C ALA A 200 17.46 -4.40 -1.10
N LYS A 201 16.49 -3.54 -1.42
CA LYS A 201 15.20 -3.50 -0.70
C LYS A 201 14.56 -4.88 -0.72
N MET A 202 13.86 -5.22 0.36
CA MET A 202 13.05 -6.43 0.43
C MET A 202 12.10 -6.51 -0.77
N SER A 203 12.19 -7.58 -1.54
CA SER A 203 11.41 -7.78 -2.78
C SER A 203 11.05 -9.24 -2.99
N LYS A 204 9.78 -9.46 -3.34
CA LYS A 204 9.25 -10.81 -3.65
C LYS A 204 10.01 -11.48 -4.81
N SER A 205 10.36 -10.71 -5.85
CA SER A 205 11.07 -11.21 -7.03
C SER A 205 12.50 -11.63 -6.75
N LEU A 206 13.13 -11.07 -5.72
CA LEU A 206 14.50 -11.41 -5.32
C LEU A 206 14.54 -12.58 -4.31
N GLY A 207 13.39 -13.02 -3.78
CA GLY A 207 13.33 -14.10 -2.79
C GLY A 207 13.96 -13.76 -1.43
N ASN A 208 14.24 -12.47 -1.17
CA ASN A 208 14.93 -11.97 0.01
C ASN A 208 13.96 -11.44 1.09
N CYS A 209 12.73 -11.98 1.12
CA CYS A 209 11.65 -11.52 2.00
C CYS A 209 11.45 -12.45 3.22
N ILE A 210 11.10 -11.86 4.37
CA ILE A 210 10.41 -12.54 5.46
C ILE A 210 8.93 -12.18 5.33
N TYR A 211 8.08 -13.18 5.04
CA TYR A 211 6.63 -12.99 4.88
C TYR A 211 5.93 -13.00 6.23
N LEU A 212 4.79 -12.31 6.32
CA LEU A 212 3.97 -12.30 7.55
C LEU A 212 3.41 -13.70 7.87
N SER A 213 3.20 -14.51 6.85
CA SER A 213 2.72 -15.88 6.93
C SER A 213 3.82 -16.96 7.03
N ASP A 214 5.10 -16.57 7.09
CA ASP A 214 6.19 -17.54 7.26
C ASP A 214 6.05 -18.28 8.60
N THR A 215 6.30 -19.59 8.57
CA THR A 215 6.35 -20.40 9.79
C THR A 215 7.49 -19.97 10.72
N PRO A 216 7.43 -20.31 12.02
CA PRO A 216 8.53 -20.03 12.95
C PRO A 216 9.89 -20.55 12.47
N GLU A 217 9.91 -21.73 11.85
CA GLU A 217 11.10 -22.37 11.28
C GLU A 217 11.64 -21.63 10.07
N GLU A 218 10.75 -21.17 9.18
CA GLU A 218 11.12 -20.36 8.01
C GLU A 218 11.71 -19.01 8.43
N VAL A 219 11.08 -18.30 9.36
CA VAL A 219 11.60 -17.05 9.93
C VAL A 219 12.98 -17.28 10.53
N LYS A 220 13.14 -18.29 11.38
CA LYS A 220 14.43 -18.64 12.00
C LYS A 220 15.50 -18.92 10.95
N ARG A 221 15.20 -19.74 9.94
CA ARG A 221 16.12 -20.05 8.85
C ARG A 221 16.55 -18.80 8.09
N LYS A 222 15.58 -17.93 7.75
CA LYS A 222 15.83 -16.67 7.02
C LYS A 222 16.68 -15.71 7.87
N VAL A 223 16.37 -15.53 9.14
CA VAL A 223 17.14 -14.68 10.05
C VAL A 223 18.56 -15.19 10.23
N MET A 224 18.74 -16.50 10.45
CA MET A 224 20.09 -17.07 10.60
C MET A 224 20.95 -16.96 9.36
N SER A 225 20.33 -16.89 8.17
CA SER A 225 21.02 -16.66 6.87
C SER A 225 21.17 -15.19 6.48
N MET A 226 20.70 -14.24 7.30
CA MET A 226 20.81 -12.80 6.99
C MET A 226 22.26 -12.37 6.83
N TYR A 227 22.46 -11.45 5.88
CA TYR A 227 23.74 -10.78 5.69
C TYR A 227 24.13 -9.97 6.94
N THR A 228 25.38 -10.06 7.30
CA THR A 228 26.02 -9.30 8.38
C THR A 228 27.29 -8.62 7.83
N ASP A 229 28.19 -8.21 8.71
CA ASP A 229 29.48 -7.64 8.29
C ASP A 229 30.42 -8.78 7.79
N PRO A 230 30.90 -8.75 6.53
CA PRO A 230 31.79 -9.77 6.01
C PRO A 230 33.20 -9.71 6.61
N ASP A 231 33.59 -8.60 7.21
CA ASP A 231 34.88 -8.43 7.87
C ASP A 231 34.87 -8.94 9.32
N HIS A 232 33.68 -9.18 9.91
CA HIS A 232 33.49 -9.71 11.26
C HIS A 232 33.59 -11.25 11.26
N ILE A 233 34.81 -11.77 11.11
CA ILE A 233 35.08 -13.21 10.97
C ILE A 233 35.15 -13.92 12.34
N ARG A 234 35.78 -13.26 13.32
CA ARG A 234 35.93 -13.78 14.68
C ARG A 234 35.08 -12.96 15.65
N ILE A 235 34.72 -13.55 16.77
CA ILE A 235 33.91 -12.87 17.79
C ILE A 235 34.63 -11.63 18.34
N GLU A 236 35.98 -11.69 18.42
CA GLU A 236 36.81 -10.64 18.95
C GLU A 236 36.96 -9.45 17.96
N ASP A 237 36.70 -9.67 16.69
CA ASP A 237 36.83 -8.64 15.66
C ASP A 237 35.80 -7.52 15.88
N PRO A 238 36.15 -6.24 15.69
CA PRO A 238 35.19 -5.15 15.62
C PRO A 238 34.22 -5.33 14.46
N GLY A 239 32.92 -5.19 14.72
CA GLY A 239 31.91 -5.32 13.69
C GLY A 239 31.33 -3.96 13.23
N LYS A 240 30.88 -3.89 11.98
CA LYS A 240 30.21 -2.71 11.40
C LYS A 240 28.70 -2.85 11.52
N ILE A 241 28.06 -1.79 11.98
CA ILE A 241 26.58 -1.69 12.06
C ILE A 241 26.01 -1.20 10.74
N GLU A 242 26.70 -0.29 10.09
CA GLU A 242 26.29 0.32 8.82
C GLU A 242 26.25 -0.73 7.71
N GLY A 243 25.09 -0.89 7.09
CA GLY A 243 24.85 -1.93 6.07
C GLY A 243 24.57 -3.36 6.63
N ASN A 244 24.62 -3.53 7.96
CA ASN A 244 24.26 -4.79 8.60
C ASN A 244 22.74 -4.88 8.76
N CYS A 245 22.11 -5.73 7.94
CA CYS A 245 20.66 -5.82 7.92
C CYS A 245 20.04 -6.33 9.24
N VAL A 246 20.77 -7.11 10.03
CA VAL A 246 20.26 -7.59 11.33
C VAL A 246 20.01 -6.41 12.29
N PHE A 247 20.91 -5.45 12.35
CA PHE A 247 20.72 -4.27 13.19
C PHE A 247 19.64 -3.33 12.63
N THR A 248 19.50 -3.21 11.30
CA THR A 248 18.39 -2.46 10.70
C THR A 248 17.03 -3.05 11.09
N TYR A 249 16.92 -4.37 11.15
CA TYR A 249 15.69 -5.01 11.63
C TYR A 249 15.49 -4.83 13.15
N LEU A 250 16.53 -4.87 13.93
CA LEU A 250 16.44 -4.58 15.37
C LEU A 250 15.99 -3.13 15.62
N ASP A 251 16.49 -2.16 14.83
CA ASP A 251 16.01 -0.76 14.89
C ASP A 251 14.51 -0.64 14.60
N ALA A 252 13.98 -1.49 13.72
CA ALA A 252 12.58 -1.44 13.33
C ALA A 252 11.63 -2.18 14.29
N PHE A 253 12.11 -3.22 14.98
CA PHE A 253 11.25 -4.17 15.69
C PHE A 253 11.54 -4.31 17.18
N SER A 254 12.76 -4.07 17.64
CA SER A 254 13.09 -4.29 19.05
C SER A 254 12.59 -3.16 19.95
N THR A 255 12.17 -3.56 21.15
CA THR A 255 11.77 -2.66 22.24
C THR A 255 12.61 -2.90 23.48
N PRO A 256 12.65 -1.98 24.47
CA PRO A 256 13.36 -2.23 25.74
C PRO A 256 12.90 -3.49 26.46
N GLU A 257 11.62 -3.84 26.36
CA GLU A 257 11.03 -5.05 26.97
C GLU A 257 11.60 -6.33 26.36
N ASP A 258 11.93 -6.31 25.07
CA ASP A 258 12.53 -7.45 24.38
C ASP A 258 13.95 -7.75 24.87
N PHE A 259 14.70 -6.71 25.26
CA PHE A 259 16.01 -6.88 25.90
C PHE A 259 15.86 -7.55 27.27
N ALA A 260 14.93 -7.07 28.11
CA ALA A 260 14.70 -7.66 29.42
C ALA A 260 14.27 -9.13 29.33
N GLU A 261 13.51 -9.49 28.28
CA GLU A 261 12.99 -10.85 28.09
C GLU A 261 14.01 -11.80 27.43
N PHE A 262 14.70 -11.35 26.38
CA PHE A 262 15.48 -12.26 25.52
C PHE A 262 17.00 -12.04 25.57
N LEU A 263 17.45 -10.88 26.07
CA LEU A 263 18.86 -10.51 26.08
C LEU A 263 19.24 -9.61 27.28
N PRO A 264 19.01 -10.07 28.53
CA PRO A 264 19.11 -9.24 29.72
C PRO A 264 20.53 -8.73 30.07
N ASP A 265 21.54 -9.16 29.31
CA ASP A 265 22.89 -8.62 29.40
C ASP A 265 23.00 -7.16 28.91
N TYR A 266 21.96 -6.64 28.22
CA TYR A 266 21.90 -5.29 27.65
C TYR A 266 20.58 -4.61 28.02
N ASN A 267 20.65 -3.29 28.27
CA ASN A 267 19.45 -2.51 28.58
C ASN A 267 18.71 -2.04 27.32
N ASN A 268 19.42 -1.87 26.21
CA ASN A 268 18.87 -1.33 24.96
C ASN A 268 19.72 -1.70 23.75
N LEU A 269 19.23 -1.31 22.56
CA LEU A 269 19.88 -1.60 21.29
C LEU A 269 21.23 -0.85 21.13
N ASP A 270 21.36 0.34 21.70
CA ASP A 270 22.61 1.11 21.59
C ASP A 270 23.76 0.42 22.31
N GLU A 271 23.53 -0.13 23.49
CA GLU A 271 24.53 -0.94 24.21
C GLU A 271 24.93 -2.20 23.41
N LEU A 272 23.97 -2.86 22.76
CA LEU A 272 24.25 -3.99 21.90
C LEU A 272 25.10 -3.60 20.67
N LYS A 273 24.78 -2.48 20.03
CA LYS A 273 25.52 -1.90 18.90
C LYS A 273 26.95 -1.50 19.29
N GLU A 274 27.12 -0.85 20.44
CA GLU A 274 28.42 -0.48 21.01
C GLU A 274 29.30 -1.72 21.26
N HIS A 275 28.72 -2.76 21.83
CA HIS A 275 29.46 -4.02 22.06
C HIS A 275 29.87 -4.66 20.72
N TYR A 276 28.98 -4.69 19.73
CA TYR A 276 29.30 -5.23 18.41
C TYR A 276 30.44 -4.47 17.73
N ARG A 277 30.41 -3.14 17.78
CA ARG A 277 31.48 -2.28 17.25
C ARG A 277 32.83 -2.49 17.91
N ARG A 278 32.83 -2.75 19.20
CA ARG A 278 34.06 -2.96 19.99
C ARG A 278 34.68 -4.34 19.76
N GLY A 279 33.93 -5.31 19.29
CA GLY A 279 34.28 -6.71 19.26
C GLY A 279 33.92 -7.45 20.55
N GLY A 280 33.85 -8.76 20.48
CA GLY A 280 33.44 -9.65 21.59
C GLY A 280 31.99 -10.12 21.52
N LEU A 281 31.24 -9.75 20.47
CA LEU A 281 29.85 -10.13 20.26
C LEU A 281 29.66 -10.78 18.89
N GLY A 282 29.44 -12.10 18.85
CA GLY A 282 29.27 -12.83 17.60
C GLY A 282 27.88 -12.65 16.97
N ASP A 283 27.82 -12.67 15.64
CA ASP A 283 26.61 -12.53 14.80
C ASP A 283 25.48 -13.48 15.19
N VAL A 284 25.82 -14.71 15.56
CA VAL A 284 24.83 -15.72 15.94
C VAL A 284 24.01 -15.30 17.17
N LYS A 285 24.63 -14.63 18.15
CA LYS A 285 23.92 -14.11 19.34
C LYS A 285 22.94 -13.01 18.94
N VAL A 286 23.36 -12.09 18.09
CA VAL A 286 22.51 -10.99 17.59
C VAL A 286 21.37 -11.51 16.73
N LYS A 287 21.64 -12.47 15.83
CA LYS A 287 20.61 -13.12 14.98
C LYS A 287 19.59 -13.90 15.82
N LYS A 288 20.01 -14.60 16.88
CA LYS A 288 19.09 -15.27 17.80
C LYS A 288 18.18 -14.28 18.52
N PHE A 289 18.73 -13.15 18.95
CA PHE A 289 17.93 -12.08 19.56
C PHE A 289 16.90 -11.53 18.56
N LEU A 290 17.32 -11.17 17.35
CA LEU A 290 16.39 -10.74 16.31
C LEU A 290 15.31 -11.78 16.02
N ASN A 291 15.68 -13.06 15.93
CA ASN A 291 14.68 -14.12 15.74
C ASN A 291 13.62 -14.12 16.85
N ASN A 292 14.01 -14.01 18.11
CA ASN A 292 13.07 -13.99 19.23
C ASN A 292 12.14 -12.77 19.15
N VAL A 293 12.68 -11.59 18.87
CA VAL A 293 11.90 -10.37 18.64
C VAL A 293 10.89 -10.55 17.51
N LEU A 294 11.31 -11.07 16.36
CA LEU A 294 10.42 -11.30 15.21
C LEU A 294 9.38 -12.40 15.50
N GLN A 295 9.73 -13.47 16.21
CA GLN A 295 8.77 -14.50 16.60
C GLN A 295 7.65 -13.91 17.48
N LYS A 296 8.00 -13.10 18.48
CA LYS A 296 7.05 -12.40 19.35
C LYS A 296 6.13 -11.48 18.58
N GLN A 297 6.66 -10.74 17.59
CA GLN A 297 5.87 -9.84 16.74
C GLN A 297 4.94 -10.60 15.77
N LEU A 298 5.41 -11.69 15.19
CA LEU A 298 4.68 -12.44 14.16
C LEU A 298 3.70 -13.47 14.73
N GLU A 299 3.90 -13.96 15.93
CA GLU A 299 3.02 -14.98 16.53
C GLU A 299 1.55 -14.55 16.59
N PRO A 300 1.17 -13.36 17.10
CA PRO A 300 -0.22 -12.93 17.10
C PRO A 300 -0.79 -12.74 15.68
N ILE A 301 0.04 -12.37 14.71
CA ILE A 301 -0.36 -12.25 13.29
C ILE A 301 -0.67 -13.64 12.73
N ARG A 302 0.24 -14.61 12.90
CA ARG A 302 0.06 -16.00 12.46
C ARG A 302 -1.18 -16.64 13.09
N LYS A 303 -1.38 -16.41 14.40
CA LYS A 303 -2.53 -16.95 15.11
C LYS A 303 -3.86 -16.43 14.53
N ARG A 304 -3.97 -15.10 14.31
CA ARG A 304 -5.16 -14.52 13.65
C ARG A 304 -5.33 -15.04 12.23
N ARG A 305 -4.23 -15.13 11.47
CA ARG A 305 -4.27 -15.67 10.11
C ARG A 305 -4.84 -17.08 10.09
N HIS A 306 -4.36 -17.94 10.97
CA HIS A 306 -4.84 -19.33 11.08
C HIS A 306 -6.33 -19.41 11.39
N GLU A 307 -6.88 -18.48 12.18
CA GLU A 307 -8.34 -18.44 12.42
C GLU A 307 -9.11 -18.04 11.16
N TYR A 308 -8.66 -17.05 10.40
CA TYR A 308 -9.31 -16.68 9.13
C TYR A 308 -9.16 -17.75 8.05
N GLU A 309 -8.07 -18.47 8.00
CA GLU A 309 -7.86 -19.57 7.05
C GLU A 309 -8.86 -20.72 7.22
N LYS A 310 -9.45 -20.87 8.41
CA LYS A 310 -10.51 -21.87 8.66
C LYS A 310 -11.85 -21.51 8.03
N ASP A 311 -12.07 -20.25 7.70
CA ASP A 311 -13.33 -19.74 7.13
C ASP A 311 -13.06 -18.79 5.93
N ILE A 312 -12.52 -19.34 4.86
CA ILE A 312 -12.29 -18.60 3.62
C ILE A 312 -13.60 -18.02 3.04
N PRO A 313 -14.76 -18.74 3.04
CA PRO A 313 -16.04 -18.14 2.66
C PRO A 313 -16.38 -16.87 3.47
N GLY A 314 -16.13 -16.86 4.77
CA GLY A 314 -16.30 -15.68 5.63
C GLY A 314 -15.39 -14.53 5.24
N VAL A 315 -14.14 -14.80 4.85
CA VAL A 315 -13.22 -13.76 4.33
C VAL A 315 -13.75 -13.16 3.02
N TYR A 316 -14.29 -13.97 2.10
CA TYR A 316 -14.94 -13.45 0.89
C TYR A 316 -16.18 -12.63 1.19
N GLU A 317 -16.94 -12.99 2.23
CA GLU A 317 -18.10 -12.20 2.66
C GLU A 317 -17.68 -10.82 3.23
N ILE A 318 -16.56 -10.75 3.95
CA ILE A 318 -15.95 -9.48 4.37
C ILE A 318 -15.61 -8.62 3.15
N LEU A 319 -14.94 -9.19 2.17
CA LEU A 319 -14.59 -8.48 0.93
C LEU A 319 -15.83 -8.03 0.17
N ARG A 320 -16.87 -8.86 0.09
CA ARG A 320 -18.12 -8.53 -0.59
C ARG A 320 -18.84 -7.35 0.06
N LYS A 321 -18.91 -7.33 1.40
CA LYS A 321 -19.52 -6.24 2.16
C LYS A 321 -18.75 -4.94 2.01
N GLY A 322 -17.42 -4.99 2.15
CA GLY A 322 -16.56 -3.82 1.97
C GLY A 322 -16.63 -3.28 0.54
N THR A 323 -16.71 -4.16 -0.46
CA THR A 323 -16.87 -3.78 -1.87
C THR A 323 -18.23 -3.13 -2.12
N ALA A 324 -19.32 -3.65 -1.55
CA ALA A 324 -20.64 -3.04 -1.69
C ALA A 324 -20.67 -1.62 -1.10
N ALA A 325 -20.11 -1.42 0.09
CA ALA A 325 -20.01 -0.10 0.71
C ALA A 325 -19.14 0.87 -0.10
N ALA A 326 -18.05 0.38 -0.68
CA ALA A 326 -17.19 1.16 -1.57
C ALA A 326 -17.91 1.54 -2.87
N TYR A 327 -18.66 0.59 -3.45
CA TYR A 327 -19.44 0.81 -4.68
C TYR A 327 -20.45 1.95 -4.53
N GLU A 328 -21.19 2.00 -3.43
CA GLU A 328 -22.18 3.05 -3.19
C GLU A 328 -21.55 4.45 -3.15
N VAL A 329 -20.40 4.58 -2.51
CA VAL A 329 -19.68 5.85 -2.43
C VAL A 329 -19.12 6.26 -3.80
N ALA A 330 -18.52 5.33 -4.52
CA ALA A 330 -17.98 5.59 -5.86
C ALA A 330 -19.09 5.95 -6.86
N GLU A 331 -20.25 5.30 -6.79
CA GLU A 331 -21.41 5.59 -7.63
C GLU A 331 -21.94 7.00 -7.39
N GLN A 332 -22.03 7.42 -6.12
CA GLN A 332 -22.46 8.78 -5.80
C GLN A 332 -21.47 9.83 -6.34
N THR A 333 -20.16 9.59 -6.18
CA THR A 333 -19.14 10.49 -6.72
C THR A 333 -19.17 10.54 -8.24
N LEU A 334 -19.36 9.40 -8.91
CA LEU A 334 -19.48 9.36 -10.37
C LEU A 334 -20.70 10.16 -10.87
N LYS A 335 -21.85 10.06 -10.19
CA LYS A 335 -23.03 10.88 -10.51
C LYS A 335 -22.73 12.37 -10.41
N GLU A 336 -22.06 12.81 -9.36
CA GLU A 336 -21.67 14.21 -9.18
C GLU A 336 -20.71 14.67 -10.27
N VAL A 337 -19.72 13.83 -10.64
CA VAL A 337 -18.78 14.10 -11.73
C VAL A 337 -19.52 14.24 -13.06
N LYS A 338 -20.44 13.33 -13.39
CA LYS A 338 -21.23 13.36 -14.63
C LYS A 338 -22.12 14.59 -14.69
N ALA A 339 -22.71 15.00 -13.58
CA ALA A 339 -23.51 16.22 -13.50
C ALA A 339 -22.64 17.48 -13.72
N ALA A 340 -21.48 17.58 -13.08
CA ALA A 340 -20.52 18.67 -13.26
C ALA A 340 -20.04 18.76 -14.73
N MET A 341 -19.77 17.64 -15.36
CA MET A 341 -19.38 17.54 -16.78
C MET A 341 -20.55 17.74 -17.74
N LYS A 342 -21.79 17.86 -17.26
CA LYS A 342 -23.01 17.98 -18.06
C LYS A 342 -23.25 16.80 -19.02
N ILE A 343 -22.93 15.59 -18.59
CA ILE A 343 -23.15 14.35 -19.34
C ILE A 343 -24.16 13.40 -18.66
N ASN A 344 -24.96 13.95 -17.76
CA ASN A 344 -26.05 13.29 -17.03
C ASN A 344 -27.42 13.44 -17.72
N TYR A 345 -27.43 13.30 -19.05
CA TYR A 345 -28.56 13.66 -19.95
C TYR A 345 -29.94 13.17 -19.49
N PHE A 346 -30.05 11.95 -18.94
CA PHE A 346 -31.33 11.39 -18.52
C PHE A 346 -31.77 11.83 -17.13
N ASP A 347 -30.84 12.35 -16.32
CA ASP A 347 -31.09 12.82 -14.96
C ASP A 347 -31.20 14.36 -14.89
N ASP A 348 -31.08 15.06 -16.04
CA ASP A 348 -31.20 16.52 -16.15
C ASP A 348 -32.59 16.91 -16.69
N ALA A 349 -33.55 17.03 -15.79
CA ALA A 349 -34.93 17.40 -16.14
C ALA A 349 -35.01 18.79 -16.78
N GLU A 350 -34.16 19.72 -16.35
CA GLU A 350 -34.16 21.08 -16.93
C GLU A 350 -33.65 21.07 -18.38
N LEU A 351 -32.60 20.31 -18.67
CA LEU A 351 -32.12 20.12 -20.04
C LEU A 351 -33.24 19.59 -20.94
N ILE A 352 -33.93 18.53 -20.49
CA ILE A 352 -35.04 17.91 -21.24
C ILE A 352 -36.15 18.90 -21.49
N LYS A 353 -36.53 19.70 -20.45
CA LYS A 353 -37.57 20.72 -20.58
C LYS A 353 -37.19 21.79 -21.57
N VAL A 354 -36.00 22.40 -21.44
CA VAL A 354 -35.51 23.46 -22.32
C VAL A 354 -35.42 22.98 -23.79
N GLN A 355 -34.93 21.76 -23.99
CA GLN A 355 -34.89 21.19 -25.34
C GLN A 355 -36.28 20.89 -25.89
N SER A 356 -37.20 20.40 -25.08
CA SER A 356 -38.60 20.18 -25.48
C SER A 356 -39.28 21.49 -25.93
N GLU A 357 -39.13 22.54 -25.14
CA GLU A 357 -39.65 23.88 -25.46
C GLU A 357 -39.05 24.43 -26.78
N LYS A 358 -37.72 24.29 -26.93
CA LYS A 358 -37.00 24.73 -28.13
C LYS A 358 -37.53 24.05 -29.41
N TYR A 359 -37.73 22.76 -29.37
CA TYR A 359 -38.14 21.98 -30.55
C TYR A 359 -39.65 21.92 -30.74
N SER A 360 -40.48 22.14 -29.71
CA SER A 360 -41.93 22.30 -29.89
C SER A 360 -42.31 23.62 -30.52
N GLY A 361 -41.48 24.67 -30.45
CA GLY A 361 -41.64 25.95 -31.11
C GLY A 361 -41.22 25.99 -32.61
N ILE A 362 -40.73 24.86 -33.15
CA ILE A 362 -40.38 24.70 -34.58
C ILE A 362 -41.58 24.03 -35.34
N SER A 363 -42.78 24.45 -35.06
CA SER A 363 -43.92 24.15 -35.91
C SER A 363 -44.20 25.35 -36.81
N ASP A 364 -43.80 25.19 -38.09
CA ASP A 364 -44.04 25.99 -39.28
C ASP A 364 -43.04 27.04 -39.69
#